data_d32e71609144f973a5bfb5d3f53e69b3
#
_entry.id   d32e71609144f973a5bfb5d3f53e69b3
#
_cell.length_a   1.000
_cell.length_b   1.000
_cell.length_c   1.000
_cell.angle_alpha   90.00
_cell.angle_beta   90.00
_cell.angle_gamma   90.00
#
_symmetry.space_group_name_H-M   'P 1'
#
loop_
_entity.id
_entity.type
_entity.pdbx_description
1 polymer ?
#
loop_
_entity_poly.entity_id
_entity_poly.type
_entity_poly.pdbx_seq_one_letter_code
_entity_poly.pdbx_strand_id
1 'polypeptide(L)'
;MANKVFRLLSDGDPATGMQPSDFTPPETFTSDDHRELNHTFFASADESILSGVWESAPCKEEIESYPVHEMMTVISGSVTLTNADGQSETFTSGDVFFIPKGTKCTWHITETLRKFYMIAA
;
A
#
# COMPACT_ATOMS: atom_id res chain seq x y z
N MET A 1 -5.46 -9.33 -27.41
CA MET A 1 -4.37 -9.97 -26.70
C MET A 1 -4.92 -10.85 -25.60
N ALA A 2 -4.47 -12.07 -25.50
CA ALA A 2 -4.95 -12.97 -24.47
C ALA A 2 -4.36 -12.61 -23.11
N ASN A 3 -5.18 -12.69 -22.06
CA ASN A 3 -4.71 -12.55 -20.69
C ASN A 3 -3.91 -13.79 -20.29
N LYS A 4 -2.96 -13.62 -19.39
CA LYS A 4 -2.17 -14.72 -18.89
C LYS A 4 -1.81 -14.49 -17.42
N VAL A 5 -1.48 -15.59 -16.73
CA VAL A 5 -0.98 -15.52 -15.36
C VAL A 5 0.39 -14.84 -15.34
N PHE A 6 0.64 -14.00 -14.37
CA PHE A 6 1.96 -13.40 -14.15
C PHE A 6 2.26 -13.36 -12.66
N ARG A 7 3.55 -13.26 -12.35
CA ARG A 7 4.02 -13.20 -10.98
C ARG A 7 4.16 -11.75 -10.53
N LEU A 8 3.69 -11.44 -9.33
CA LEU A 8 4.02 -10.18 -8.67
C LEU A 8 5.39 -10.33 -8.03
N LEU A 9 6.29 -9.40 -8.33
CA LEU A 9 7.67 -9.45 -7.86
C LEU A 9 7.90 -8.37 -6.79
N SER A 10 8.55 -8.74 -5.69
CA SER A 10 8.75 -7.85 -4.56
C SER A 10 9.67 -6.66 -4.88
N ASP A 11 10.51 -6.75 -5.90
CA ASP A 11 11.42 -5.68 -6.32
C ASP A 11 10.89 -4.86 -7.49
N GLY A 12 9.64 -5.08 -7.90
CA GLY A 12 9.03 -4.36 -9.01
C GLY A 12 9.34 -4.97 -10.37
N ASP A 13 9.39 -4.12 -11.40
CA ASP A 13 9.66 -4.58 -12.75
C ASP A 13 11.09 -5.15 -12.83
N PRO A 14 11.29 -6.33 -13.48
CA PRO A 14 12.63 -6.93 -13.57
C PRO A 14 13.69 -6.04 -14.23
N ALA A 15 13.27 -5.14 -15.14
CA ALA A 15 14.19 -4.27 -15.85
C ALA A 15 14.33 -2.89 -15.22
N THR A 16 13.25 -2.34 -14.66
CA THR A 16 13.20 -0.93 -14.21
C THR A 16 12.96 -0.79 -12.70
N GLY A 17 12.62 -1.87 -12.00
CA GLY A 17 12.34 -1.83 -10.56
C GLY A 17 11.05 -1.10 -10.23
N MET A 18 11.08 -0.35 -9.13
CA MET A 18 9.98 0.50 -8.68
C MET A 18 10.31 1.96 -8.98
N GLN A 19 9.28 2.75 -9.27
CA GLN A 19 9.44 4.16 -9.62
C GLN A 19 8.91 5.07 -8.52
N PRO A 20 9.46 6.28 -8.35
CA PRO A 20 8.92 7.23 -7.37
C PRO A 20 7.43 7.49 -7.58
N SER A 21 6.71 7.62 -6.47
CA SER A 21 5.27 7.91 -6.47
C SER A 21 4.95 8.94 -5.38
N ASP A 22 3.73 9.48 -5.40
CA ASP A 22 3.32 10.57 -4.53
C ASP A 22 1.94 10.37 -3.92
N PHE A 23 1.55 9.12 -3.65
CA PHE A 23 0.25 8.83 -3.04
C PHE A 23 0.20 9.22 -1.56
N THR A 24 1.35 9.22 -0.87
CA THR A 24 1.43 9.60 0.53
C THR A 24 1.51 11.12 0.64
N PRO A 25 0.57 11.77 1.36
CA PRO A 25 0.64 13.22 1.55
C PRO A 25 1.96 13.63 2.22
N PRO A 26 2.69 14.62 1.68
CA PRO A 26 4.02 14.98 2.20
C PRO A 26 4.06 15.34 3.68
N GLU A 27 3.00 15.97 4.19
CA GLU A 27 2.90 16.40 5.59
C GLU A 27 2.71 15.25 6.56
N THR A 28 2.42 14.04 6.07
CA THR A 28 2.21 12.88 6.94
C THR A 28 3.48 12.11 7.26
N PHE A 29 4.57 12.35 6.53
CA PHE A 29 5.85 11.71 6.84
C PHE A 29 6.35 12.13 8.22
N THR A 30 6.87 11.17 8.97
CA THR A 30 7.30 11.39 10.36
C THR A 30 8.79 11.67 10.51
N SER A 31 9.52 11.75 9.38
CA SER A 31 10.94 12.09 9.33
C SER A 31 11.25 12.85 8.04
N ASP A 32 12.51 13.19 7.83
CA ASP A 32 12.97 13.82 6.59
C ASP A 32 12.99 12.85 5.40
N ASP A 33 12.83 11.57 5.65
CA ASP A 33 12.73 10.56 4.60
C ASP A 33 11.29 10.55 4.08
N HIS A 34 11.10 11.02 2.84
CA HIS A 34 9.81 11.05 2.15
C HIS A 34 9.78 10.08 0.96
N ARG A 35 10.59 9.04 0.99
CA ARG A 35 10.69 8.11 -0.12
C ARG A 35 9.41 7.29 -0.24
N GLU A 36 8.87 7.28 -1.45
CA GLU A 36 7.74 6.44 -1.82
C GLU A 36 7.99 5.89 -3.22
N LEU A 37 7.75 4.59 -3.40
CA LEU A 37 7.97 3.88 -4.66
C LEU A 37 6.76 3.03 -5.00
N ASN A 38 6.51 2.84 -6.29
CA ASN A 38 5.41 2.00 -6.77
C ASN A 38 5.79 1.31 -8.08
N HIS A 39 5.23 0.10 -8.28
CA HIS A 39 5.16 -0.52 -9.59
C HIS A 39 3.82 -1.23 -9.72
N THR A 40 3.03 -0.82 -10.71
CA THR A 40 1.73 -1.45 -11.00
C THR A 40 1.95 -2.57 -12.01
N PHE A 41 1.67 -3.82 -11.61
CA PHE A 41 1.80 -4.97 -12.49
C PHE A 41 0.57 -5.16 -13.36
N PHE A 42 -0.61 -4.77 -12.86
CA PHE A 42 -1.87 -4.92 -13.58
C PHE A 42 -2.77 -3.72 -13.34
N ALA A 43 -3.38 -3.23 -14.40
CA ALA A 43 -4.46 -2.26 -14.34
C ALA A 43 -5.54 -2.70 -15.31
N SER A 44 -6.80 -2.77 -14.84
CA SER A 44 -7.93 -3.03 -15.73
C SER A 44 -8.14 -1.85 -16.67
N ALA A 45 -8.91 -2.04 -17.74
CA ALA A 45 -9.10 -1.01 -18.78
C ALA A 45 -9.64 0.31 -18.23
N ASP A 46 -10.53 0.23 -17.24
CA ASP A 46 -11.10 1.40 -16.55
C ASP A 46 -10.35 1.78 -15.28
N GLU A 47 -9.24 1.08 -14.98
CA GLU A 47 -8.42 1.25 -13.78
C GLU A 47 -9.17 1.01 -12.47
N SER A 48 -10.29 0.31 -12.50
CA SER A 48 -11.03 -0.05 -11.28
C SER A 48 -10.35 -1.17 -10.49
N ILE A 49 -9.53 -1.97 -11.16
CA ILE A 49 -8.71 -3.01 -10.51
C ILE A 49 -7.25 -2.71 -10.77
N LEU A 50 -6.48 -2.58 -9.69
CA LEU A 50 -5.03 -2.35 -9.75
C LEU A 50 -4.35 -3.38 -8.87
N SER A 51 -3.18 -3.86 -9.29
CA SER A 51 -2.36 -4.76 -8.49
C SER A 51 -0.90 -4.45 -8.71
N GLY A 52 -0.12 -4.43 -7.62
CA GLY A 52 1.28 -4.09 -7.73
C GLY A 52 2.03 -4.24 -6.43
N VAL A 53 3.17 -3.55 -6.36
CA VAL A 53 4.03 -3.46 -5.18
C VAL A 53 4.30 -1.99 -4.88
N TRP A 54 4.30 -1.65 -3.59
CA TRP A 54 4.43 -0.27 -3.12
C TRP A 54 5.30 -0.22 -1.88
N GLU A 55 6.07 0.85 -1.75
CA GLU A 55 6.92 1.09 -0.59
C GLU A 55 6.78 2.54 -0.15
N SER A 56 6.77 2.77 1.16
CA SER A 56 6.79 4.12 1.72
C SER A 56 7.60 4.20 3.00
N ALA A 57 8.33 5.30 3.14
CA ALA A 57 8.98 5.69 4.38
C ALA A 57 7.94 5.88 5.50
N PRO A 58 8.36 5.90 6.78
CA PRO A 58 7.45 6.08 7.89
C PRO A 58 6.58 7.34 7.75
N CYS A 59 5.28 7.14 7.99
CA CYS A 59 4.28 8.21 7.91
C CYS A 59 3.14 7.90 8.88
N LYS A 60 2.34 8.92 9.20
CA LYS A 60 1.12 8.74 10.01
C LYS A 60 0.02 9.57 9.38
N GLU A 61 -1.01 8.91 8.91
CA GLU A 61 -2.12 9.55 8.21
C GLU A 61 -3.44 9.21 8.86
N GLU A 62 -4.23 10.26 9.17
CA GLU A 62 -5.62 10.11 9.60
C GLU A 62 -6.49 10.02 8.34
N ILE A 63 -7.17 8.91 8.15
CA ILE A 63 -7.99 8.65 6.96
C ILE A 63 -9.45 8.65 7.37
N GLU A 64 -10.22 9.66 6.93
CA GLU A 64 -11.65 9.76 7.26
C GLU A 64 -12.47 8.72 6.54
N SER A 65 -12.11 8.40 5.30
CA SER A 65 -12.82 7.41 4.48
C SER A 65 -11.84 6.80 3.49
N TYR A 66 -11.49 5.55 3.68
CA TYR A 66 -10.54 4.86 2.80
C TYR A 66 -11.10 4.87 1.36
N PRO A 67 -10.32 5.32 0.37
CA PRO A 67 -10.87 5.66 -0.94
C PRO A 67 -11.26 4.46 -1.81
N VAL A 68 -10.76 3.28 -1.50
CA VAL A 68 -10.93 2.06 -2.31
C VAL A 68 -11.02 0.84 -1.39
N HIS A 69 -11.42 -0.31 -1.94
CA HIS A 69 -11.17 -1.60 -1.28
C HIS A 69 -9.74 -2.00 -1.56
N GLU A 70 -8.99 -2.42 -0.54
CA GLU A 70 -7.60 -2.79 -0.77
C GLU A 70 -7.20 -3.99 0.08
N MET A 71 -6.67 -5.03 -0.59
CA MET A 71 -6.03 -6.17 0.07
C MET A 71 -4.53 -6.01 -0.01
N MET A 72 -3.83 -6.22 1.11
CA MET A 72 -2.39 -6.00 1.22
C MET A 72 -1.70 -7.19 1.85
N THR A 73 -0.51 -7.51 1.33
CA THR A 73 0.41 -8.46 1.94
C THR A 73 1.70 -7.73 2.26
N VAL A 74 2.07 -7.69 3.53
CA VAL A 74 3.31 -7.02 3.95
C VAL A 74 4.51 -7.87 3.54
N ILE A 75 5.46 -7.25 2.84
CA ILE A 75 6.72 -7.87 2.44
C ILE A 75 7.78 -7.59 3.51
N SER A 76 7.91 -6.33 3.91
CA SER A 76 8.88 -5.90 4.92
C SER A 76 8.41 -4.62 5.61
N GLY A 77 8.97 -4.33 6.76
CA GLY A 77 8.59 -3.18 7.57
C GLY A 77 7.39 -3.45 8.45
N SER A 78 6.75 -2.38 8.94
CA SER A 78 5.58 -2.52 9.80
C SER A 78 4.62 -1.35 9.65
N VAL A 79 3.32 -1.65 9.77
CA VAL A 79 2.25 -0.67 9.75
C VAL A 79 1.25 -1.00 10.85
N THR A 80 0.83 0.04 11.58
CA THR A 80 -0.20 -0.09 12.61
C THR A 80 -1.45 0.59 12.11
N LEU A 81 -2.55 -0.15 12.07
CA LEU A 81 -3.87 0.36 11.73
C LEU A 81 -4.68 0.54 13.01
N THR A 82 -5.26 1.72 13.20
CA THR A 82 -6.15 1.99 14.32
C THR A 82 -7.53 2.28 13.77
N ASN A 83 -8.52 1.48 14.19
CA ASN A 83 -9.91 1.64 13.76
C ASN A 83 -10.58 2.80 14.51
N ALA A 84 -11.75 3.20 14.03
CA ALA A 84 -12.52 4.29 14.62
C ALA A 84 -12.90 4.03 16.08
N ASP A 85 -13.00 2.75 16.50
CA ASP A 85 -13.29 2.36 17.88
C ASP A 85 -12.06 2.42 18.79
N GLY A 86 -10.88 2.79 18.25
CA GLY A 86 -9.64 2.89 19.00
C GLY A 86 -8.82 1.61 19.06
N GLN A 87 -9.32 0.50 18.51
CA GLN A 87 -8.54 -0.75 18.49
C GLN A 87 -7.48 -0.68 17.40
N SER A 88 -6.27 -1.13 17.75
CA SER A 88 -5.12 -1.11 16.85
C SER A 88 -4.59 -2.51 16.62
N GLU A 89 -4.03 -2.71 15.43
CA GLU A 89 -3.30 -3.93 15.08
C GLU A 89 -2.09 -3.57 14.24
N THR A 90 -0.95 -4.23 14.50
CA THR A 90 0.29 -4.02 13.76
C THR A 90 0.53 -5.20 12.83
N PHE A 91 0.81 -4.90 11.56
CA PHE A 91 1.07 -5.90 10.53
C PHE A 91 2.54 -5.84 10.13
N THR A 92 3.16 -7.02 10.01
CA THR A 92 4.58 -7.18 9.67
C THR A 92 4.72 -8.22 8.56
N SER A 93 5.95 -8.52 8.18
CA SER A 93 6.26 -9.43 7.06
C SER A 93 5.43 -10.72 7.10
N GLY A 94 4.75 -11.00 6.02
CA GLY A 94 3.89 -12.17 5.85
C GLY A 94 2.43 -11.97 6.23
N ASP A 95 2.10 -10.87 6.94
CA ASP A 95 0.72 -10.59 7.29
C ASP A 95 -0.08 -10.11 6.09
N VAL A 96 -1.34 -10.51 6.04
CA VAL A 96 -2.30 -10.12 5.00
C VAL A 96 -3.48 -9.43 5.68
N PHE A 97 -3.88 -8.28 5.16
CA PHE A 97 -5.03 -7.57 5.71
C PHE A 97 -5.82 -6.85 4.61
N PHE A 98 -7.02 -6.43 4.95
CA PHE A 98 -7.95 -5.82 4.01
C PHE A 98 -8.57 -4.58 4.63
N ILE A 99 -8.62 -3.49 3.85
CA ILE A 99 -9.33 -2.28 4.25
C ILE A 99 -10.50 -2.08 3.30
N PRO A 100 -11.76 -2.18 3.79
CA PRO A 100 -12.92 -1.85 2.97
C PRO A 100 -12.97 -0.37 2.62
N LYS A 101 -13.45 -0.06 1.42
CA LYS A 101 -13.75 1.32 1.02
C LYS A 101 -14.67 1.97 2.03
N GLY A 102 -14.37 3.21 2.43
CA GLY A 102 -15.16 3.97 3.38
C GLY A 102 -14.72 3.81 4.84
N THR A 103 -13.73 2.96 5.11
CA THR A 103 -13.23 2.75 6.48
C THR A 103 -12.55 4.01 6.99
N LYS A 104 -12.92 4.44 8.21
CA LYS A 104 -12.19 5.47 8.95
C LYS A 104 -11.12 4.79 9.78
N CYS A 105 -9.87 5.21 9.63
CA CYS A 105 -8.75 4.61 10.36
C CYS A 105 -7.55 5.55 10.40
N THR A 106 -6.60 5.24 11.28
CA THR A 106 -5.28 5.83 11.28
C THR A 106 -4.31 4.83 10.65
N TRP A 107 -3.57 5.27 9.66
CA TRP A 107 -2.54 4.53 8.94
C TRP A 107 -1.18 4.99 9.43
N HIS A 108 -0.44 4.14 10.14
CA HIS A 108 0.83 4.51 10.75
C HIS A 108 1.92 3.53 10.36
N ILE A 109 2.74 3.91 9.38
CA ILE A 109 3.94 3.15 9.04
C ILE A 109 5.02 3.50 10.05
N THR A 110 5.45 2.51 10.83
CA THR A 110 6.46 2.68 11.88
C THR A 110 7.87 2.32 11.42
N GLU A 111 7.96 1.42 10.42
CA GLU A 111 9.20 1.09 9.72
C GLU A 111 8.90 1.07 8.23
N THR A 112 9.81 1.56 7.39
CA THR A 112 9.61 1.59 5.93
C THR A 112 8.87 0.35 5.47
N LEU A 113 7.69 0.54 4.91
CA LEU A 113 6.76 -0.54 4.56
C LEU A 113 6.87 -0.85 3.08
N ARG A 114 7.06 -2.14 2.76
CA ARG A 114 6.90 -2.64 1.40
C ARG A 114 5.78 -3.67 1.41
N LYS A 115 4.84 -3.56 0.47
CA LYS A 115 3.68 -4.44 0.41
C LYS A 115 3.30 -4.74 -1.03
N PHE A 116 2.72 -5.93 -1.24
CA PHE A 116 1.89 -6.17 -2.41
C PHE A 116 0.50 -5.60 -2.14
N TYR A 117 -0.17 -5.11 -3.18
CA TYR A 117 -1.54 -4.62 -3.07
C TYR A 117 -2.41 -5.11 -4.21
N MET A 118 -3.70 -5.22 -3.92
CA MET A 118 -4.76 -5.31 -4.91
C MET A 118 -5.86 -4.34 -4.50
N ILE A 119 -6.22 -3.46 -5.42
CA ILE A 119 -7.19 -2.40 -5.20
C ILE A 119 -8.40 -2.64 -6.09
N ALA A 120 -9.59 -2.47 -5.51
CA ALA A 120 -10.86 -2.41 -6.24
C ALA A 120 -11.51 -1.07 -5.90
N ALA A 121 -11.63 -0.24 -6.91
CA ALA A 121 -12.20 1.09 -6.74
C ALA A 121 -13.71 1.08 -6.53
#